data_f7c7830d46ac9480ab8e47572490b563
#
_entry.id   f7c7830d46ac9480ab8e47572490b563
#
_cell.length_a   1.000
_cell.length_b   1.000
_cell.length_c   1.000
_cell.angle_alpha   90.00
_cell.angle_beta   90.00
_cell.angle_gamma   90.00
#
_symmetry.space_group_name_H-M   'P 1'
#
loop_
_entity.id
_entity.type
_entity.pdbx_description
1 polymer ?
#
loop_
_entity_poly.entity_id
_entity_poly.type
_entity_poly.pdbx_seq_one_letter_code
_entity_poly.pdbx_strand_id
1 'polypeptide(L)'
;EAGKGDSFGGLVVCAVGLTAENHDEIASTTICDSKQMNDNLILQLAPWLKERVAYHEINLFPREYNEQWLAHGSNVNTLLTDMHAGCIKKVAATGDYKSIVIDRFSPRLPVTKKLKTLSANTNIIEQPRAEEFLPVACASVIARATFLEQIKVLSQDVAIDIPLGSGRPVAAALENYRA
;
A
#
# COMPACT_ATOMS: atom_id res chain seq x y z
N GLU A 1 0.10 1.94 1.77
CA GLU A 1 -0.37 2.35 0.44
C GLU A 1 0.75 2.97 -0.38
N ALA A 2 0.65 2.91 -1.72
CA ALA A 2 1.56 3.60 -2.65
C ALA A 2 0.77 4.14 -3.85
N GLY A 3 1.27 5.23 -4.49
CA GLY A 3 0.68 5.86 -5.67
C GLY A 3 -0.20 7.08 -5.41
N LYS A 4 -0.70 7.29 -4.19
CA LYS A 4 -1.61 8.41 -3.88
C LYS A 4 -1.03 9.80 -4.17
N GLY A 5 0.28 9.97 -4.00
CA GLY A 5 0.99 11.25 -4.21
C GLY A 5 1.69 11.36 -5.55
N ASP A 6 1.63 10.33 -6.36
CA ASP A 6 2.27 10.28 -7.68
C ASP A 6 1.31 10.80 -8.75
N SER A 7 1.84 11.51 -9.75
CA SER A 7 1.05 12.04 -10.87
C SER A 7 0.78 10.99 -11.94
N PHE A 8 1.63 9.99 -12.03
CA PHE A 8 1.49 8.85 -12.92
C PHE A 8 1.37 7.56 -12.11
N GLY A 9 0.88 6.52 -12.76
CA GLY A 9 0.61 5.24 -12.13
C GLY A 9 -0.81 5.17 -11.56
N GLY A 10 -1.08 4.08 -10.88
CA GLY A 10 -2.36 3.82 -10.24
C GLY A 10 -2.27 3.89 -8.73
N LEU A 11 -2.92 2.95 -8.05
CA LEU A 11 -3.01 2.95 -6.59
C LEU A 11 -2.84 1.53 -6.06
N VAL A 12 -1.95 1.35 -5.10
CA VAL A 12 -1.70 0.07 -4.44
C VAL A 12 -1.96 0.18 -2.95
N VAL A 13 -2.73 -0.75 -2.41
CA VAL A 13 -2.97 -0.91 -0.98
C VAL A 13 -2.63 -2.34 -0.58
N CYS A 14 -1.94 -2.52 0.52
CA CYS A 14 -1.59 -3.84 1.06
C CYS A 14 -1.94 -3.93 2.54
N ALA A 15 -2.32 -5.12 3.00
CA ALA A 15 -2.35 -5.51 4.38
C ALA A 15 -1.44 -6.73 4.61
N VAL A 16 -0.83 -6.81 5.78
CA VAL A 16 0.07 -7.90 6.19
C VAL A 16 -0.36 -8.43 7.55
N GLY A 17 -0.35 -9.75 7.68
CA GLY A 17 -0.53 -10.46 8.94
C GLY A 17 0.80 -11.04 9.43
N LEU A 18 1.20 -10.70 10.65
CA LEU A 18 2.34 -11.29 11.33
C LEU A 18 1.88 -12.23 12.44
N THR A 19 2.56 -13.35 12.56
CA THR A 19 2.43 -14.29 13.68
C THR A 19 3.62 -14.14 14.61
N ALA A 20 3.53 -14.71 15.83
CA ALA A 20 4.67 -14.72 16.74
C ALA A 20 5.90 -15.44 16.13
N GLU A 21 5.65 -16.42 15.26
CA GLU A 21 6.70 -17.24 14.64
C GLU A 21 7.59 -16.46 13.65
N ASN A 22 6.97 -15.55 12.85
CA ASN A 22 7.70 -14.78 11.84
C ASN A 22 8.07 -13.36 12.29
N HIS A 23 7.54 -12.91 13.43
CA HIS A 23 7.77 -11.56 13.93
C HIS A 23 9.26 -11.26 14.17
N ASP A 24 9.96 -12.13 14.89
CA ASP A 24 11.35 -11.88 15.31
C ASP A 24 12.31 -11.94 14.12
N GLU A 25 12.10 -12.87 13.17
CA GLU A 25 12.86 -12.94 11.93
C GLU A 25 12.74 -11.62 11.15
N ILE A 26 11.50 -11.12 10.97
CA ILE A 26 11.25 -9.90 10.22
C ILE A 26 11.74 -8.67 10.97
N ALA A 27 11.57 -8.61 12.30
CA ALA A 27 12.05 -7.52 13.13
C ALA A 27 13.58 -7.38 13.13
N SER A 28 14.32 -8.45 12.88
CA SER A 28 15.77 -8.42 12.75
C SER A 28 16.26 -7.79 11.44
N THR A 29 15.37 -7.53 10.49
CA THR A 29 15.70 -6.88 9.21
C THR A 29 15.66 -5.36 9.29
N THR A 30 16.12 -4.70 8.22
CA THR A 30 16.10 -3.23 8.09
C THR A 30 14.71 -2.64 7.86
N ILE A 31 13.65 -3.45 7.84
CA ILE A 31 12.27 -3.01 7.55
C ILE A 31 11.75 -2.00 8.59
N CYS A 32 12.21 -2.10 9.84
CA CYS A 32 11.86 -1.15 10.91
C CYS A 32 12.35 0.27 10.63
N ASP A 33 13.28 0.46 9.71
CA ASP A 33 13.81 1.77 9.30
C ASP A 33 13.31 2.17 7.89
N SER A 34 12.03 1.93 7.63
CA SER A 34 11.39 2.11 6.32
C SER A 34 11.56 3.51 5.70
N LYS A 35 11.79 4.53 6.52
CA LYS A 35 12.03 5.91 6.06
C LYS A 35 13.41 6.10 5.40
N GLN A 36 14.35 5.19 5.62
CA GLN A 36 15.69 5.20 5.03
C GLN A 36 15.85 4.22 3.88
N MET A 37 14.85 3.38 3.60
CA MET A 37 14.92 2.41 2.52
C MET A 37 14.78 3.09 1.15
N ASN A 38 15.75 2.84 0.28
CA ASN A 38 15.65 3.22 -1.13
C ASN A 38 14.83 2.18 -1.92
N ASP A 39 14.35 2.58 -3.09
CA ASP A 39 13.49 1.73 -3.93
C ASP A 39 14.16 0.41 -4.35
N ASN A 40 15.49 0.37 -4.51
CA ASN A 40 16.21 -0.88 -4.84
C ASN A 40 16.14 -1.89 -3.69
N LEU A 41 16.30 -1.45 -2.45
CA LEU A 41 16.17 -2.30 -1.27
C LEU A 41 14.73 -2.79 -1.10
N ILE A 42 13.75 -1.93 -1.34
CA ILE A 42 12.32 -2.27 -1.31
C ILE A 42 12.02 -3.39 -2.32
N LEU A 43 12.51 -3.28 -3.55
CA LEU A 43 12.33 -4.30 -4.60
C LEU A 43 12.99 -5.64 -4.26
N GLN A 44 14.09 -5.62 -3.49
CA GLN A 44 14.75 -6.86 -3.01
C GLN A 44 14.01 -7.49 -1.83
N LEU A 45 13.50 -6.69 -0.91
CA LEU A 45 12.86 -7.18 0.31
C LEU A 45 11.42 -7.65 0.08
N ALA A 46 10.67 -7.04 -0.84
CA ALA A 46 9.26 -7.37 -1.04
C ALA A 46 9.01 -8.84 -1.43
N PRO A 47 9.76 -9.47 -2.36
CA PRO A 47 9.62 -10.89 -2.66
C PRO A 47 9.89 -11.78 -1.43
N TRP A 48 10.94 -11.46 -0.68
CA TRP A 48 11.30 -12.19 0.54
C TRP A 48 10.21 -12.11 1.61
N LEU A 49 9.58 -10.91 1.77
CA LEU A 49 8.43 -10.73 2.67
C LEU A 49 7.22 -11.53 2.22
N LYS A 50 6.87 -11.46 0.92
CA LYS A 50 5.70 -12.14 0.35
C LYS A 50 5.71 -13.66 0.57
N GLU A 51 6.90 -14.25 0.70
CA GLU A 51 7.05 -15.68 1.00
C GLU A 51 6.83 -16.03 2.50
N ARG A 52 6.94 -15.03 3.40
CA ARG A 52 7.00 -15.25 4.86
C ARG A 52 5.78 -14.78 5.62
N VAL A 53 4.96 -13.93 5.01
CA VAL A 53 3.82 -13.32 5.68
C VAL A 53 2.51 -13.61 4.94
N ALA A 54 1.42 -13.70 5.68
CA ALA A 54 0.11 -13.59 5.08
C ALA A 54 -0.10 -12.14 4.62
N TYR A 55 -0.41 -11.94 3.36
CA TYR A 55 -0.69 -10.61 2.83
C TYR A 55 -1.83 -10.64 1.82
N HIS A 56 -2.40 -9.49 1.60
CA HIS A 56 -3.32 -9.25 0.49
C HIS A 56 -3.10 -7.83 -0.02
N GLU A 57 -2.99 -7.69 -1.34
CA GLU A 57 -2.85 -6.40 -1.99
C GLU A 57 -3.96 -6.19 -3.02
N ILE A 58 -4.37 -4.94 -3.18
CA ILE A 58 -5.21 -4.46 -4.28
C ILE A 58 -4.32 -3.51 -5.08
N ASN A 59 -4.06 -3.88 -6.33
CA ASN A 59 -3.24 -3.14 -7.28
C ASN A 59 -4.13 -2.65 -8.41
N LEU A 60 -4.47 -1.36 -8.42
CA LEU A 60 -5.24 -0.73 -9.48
C LEU A 60 -4.30 -0.05 -10.46
N PHE A 61 -4.30 -0.47 -11.72
CA PHE A 61 -3.64 0.26 -12.80
C PHE A 61 -4.39 1.57 -13.09
N PRO A 62 -3.80 2.54 -13.82
CA PRO A 62 -4.38 3.88 -13.98
C PRO A 62 -5.83 3.90 -14.49
N ARG A 63 -6.17 3.01 -15.43
CA ARG A 63 -7.54 2.90 -15.94
C ARG A 63 -8.51 2.45 -14.84
N GLU A 64 -8.18 1.36 -14.17
CA GLU A 64 -8.97 0.81 -13.07
C GLU A 64 -9.07 1.80 -11.91
N TYR A 65 -7.98 2.49 -11.61
CA TYR A 65 -7.96 3.54 -10.59
C TYR A 65 -8.95 4.65 -10.92
N ASN A 66 -8.95 5.14 -12.16
CA ASN A 66 -9.88 6.20 -12.59
C ASN A 66 -11.34 5.73 -12.53
N GLU A 67 -11.64 4.51 -12.97
CA GLU A 67 -12.97 3.92 -12.89
C GLU A 67 -13.45 3.80 -11.43
N GLN A 68 -12.60 3.27 -10.56
CA GLN A 68 -12.90 3.14 -9.12
C GLN A 68 -13.02 4.50 -8.42
N TRP A 69 -12.15 5.45 -8.75
CA TRP A 69 -12.22 6.81 -8.21
C TRP A 69 -13.55 7.48 -8.55
N LEU A 70 -14.02 7.38 -9.79
CA LEU A 70 -15.34 7.88 -10.20
C LEU A 70 -16.48 7.17 -9.45
N ALA A 71 -16.43 5.85 -9.34
CA ALA A 71 -17.41 5.05 -8.62
C ALA A 71 -17.50 5.42 -7.12
N HIS A 72 -16.40 5.94 -6.53
CA HIS A 72 -16.35 6.40 -5.15
C HIS A 72 -16.57 7.92 -4.99
N GLY A 73 -17.31 8.52 -5.93
CA GLY A 73 -17.67 9.94 -5.89
C GLY A 73 -16.50 10.88 -6.06
N SER A 74 -15.51 10.51 -6.86
CA SER A 74 -14.28 11.27 -7.11
C SER A 74 -13.51 11.61 -5.83
N ASN A 75 -13.55 10.71 -4.85
CA ASN A 75 -12.91 10.90 -3.56
C ASN A 75 -11.93 9.75 -3.27
N VAL A 76 -10.65 10.01 -3.41
CA VAL A 76 -9.59 9.02 -3.18
C VAL A 76 -9.60 8.46 -1.75
N ASN A 77 -9.99 9.26 -0.75
CA ASN A 77 -10.03 8.75 0.63
C ASN A 77 -11.18 7.76 0.84
N THR A 78 -12.31 7.91 0.14
CA THR A 78 -13.40 6.93 0.15
C THR A 78 -12.94 5.62 -0.49
N LEU A 79 -12.31 5.68 -1.65
CA LEU A 79 -11.72 4.52 -2.33
C LEU A 79 -10.69 3.82 -1.44
N LEU A 80 -9.73 4.57 -0.87
CA LEU A 80 -8.72 4.02 0.03
C LEU A 80 -9.34 3.33 1.26
N THR A 81 -10.39 3.92 1.84
CA THR A 81 -11.08 3.31 2.99
C THR A 81 -11.63 1.93 2.62
N ASP A 82 -12.19 1.77 1.43
CA ASP A 82 -12.75 0.50 0.97
C ASP A 82 -11.63 -0.50 0.59
N MET A 83 -10.57 -0.05 -0.07
CA MET A 83 -9.41 -0.90 -0.39
C MET A 83 -8.72 -1.42 0.88
N HIS A 84 -8.43 -0.56 1.85
CA HIS A 84 -7.83 -0.97 3.13
C HIS A 84 -8.72 -1.97 3.87
N ALA A 85 -10.01 -1.69 3.98
CA ALA A 85 -10.96 -2.61 4.64
C ALA A 85 -11.02 -3.95 3.90
N GLY A 86 -10.98 -3.97 2.58
CA GLY A 86 -10.95 -5.17 1.76
C GLY A 86 -9.70 -6.01 2.02
N CYS A 87 -8.51 -5.40 1.95
CA CYS A 87 -7.24 -6.07 2.22
C CYS A 87 -7.20 -6.64 3.64
N ILE A 88 -7.58 -5.85 4.64
CA ILE A 88 -7.57 -6.26 6.05
C ILE A 88 -8.49 -7.46 6.28
N LYS A 89 -9.71 -7.46 5.74
CA LYS A 89 -10.66 -8.58 5.87
C LYS A 89 -10.11 -9.87 5.27
N LYS A 90 -9.42 -9.78 4.14
CA LYS A 90 -8.79 -10.93 3.47
C LYS A 90 -7.67 -11.52 4.32
N VAL A 91 -6.78 -10.68 4.85
CA VAL A 91 -5.70 -11.13 5.75
C VAL A 91 -6.26 -11.65 7.07
N ALA A 92 -7.23 -10.96 7.67
CA ALA A 92 -7.85 -11.41 8.93
C ALA A 92 -8.51 -12.77 8.82
N ALA A 93 -8.92 -13.21 7.64
CA ALA A 93 -9.48 -14.54 7.41
C ALA A 93 -8.42 -15.65 7.34
N THR A 94 -7.12 -15.33 7.30
CA THR A 94 -6.03 -16.33 7.20
C THR A 94 -5.48 -16.79 8.56
N GLY A 95 -5.83 -16.11 9.66
CA GLY A 95 -5.30 -16.44 10.98
C GLY A 95 -6.02 -15.72 12.11
N ASP A 96 -5.69 -16.10 13.35
CA ASP A 96 -6.25 -15.49 14.58
C ASP A 96 -5.36 -14.32 15.04
N TYR A 97 -5.57 -13.15 14.46
CA TYR A 97 -4.83 -11.93 14.79
C TYR A 97 -5.47 -11.21 15.98
N LYS A 98 -4.68 -10.91 17.02
CA LYS A 98 -5.15 -10.25 18.26
C LYS A 98 -5.36 -8.75 18.08
N SER A 99 -4.65 -8.13 17.13
CA SER A 99 -4.77 -6.70 16.84
C SER A 99 -4.63 -6.40 15.36
N ILE A 100 -5.29 -5.34 14.94
CA ILE A 100 -5.17 -4.74 13.60
C ILE A 100 -4.68 -3.31 13.80
N VAL A 101 -3.59 -2.96 13.14
CA VAL A 101 -3.02 -1.61 13.16
C VAL A 101 -3.17 -0.99 11.77
N ILE A 102 -3.68 0.23 11.72
CA ILE A 102 -3.97 0.95 10.48
C ILE A 102 -3.33 2.33 10.54
N ASP A 103 -2.55 2.67 9.51
CA ASP A 103 -2.08 4.04 9.34
C ASP A 103 -3.23 4.94 8.89
N ARG A 104 -3.53 5.95 9.70
CA ARG A 104 -4.67 6.84 9.50
C ARG A 104 -4.36 7.91 8.46
N PHE A 105 -4.86 7.75 7.25
CA PHE A 105 -4.74 8.71 6.15
C PHE A 105 -5.88 9.76 6.11
N SER A 106 -6.99 9.53 6.80
CA SER A 106 -8.12 10.46 6.83
C SER A 106 -8.84 10.45 8.19
N PRO A 107 -8.94 11.59 8.88
CA PRO A 107 -9.69 11.66 10.14
C PRO A 107 -11.20 11.58 9.97
N ARG A 108 -11.73 11.89 8.77
CA ARG A 108 -13.17 11.91 8.48
C ARG A 108 -13.72 10.57 8.01
N LEU A 109 -12.87 9.73 7.43
CA LEU A 109 -13.25 8.44 6.84
C LEU A 109 -12.41 7.32 7.47
N PRO A 110 -12.62 6.99 8.76
CA PRO A 110 -11.85 5.95 9.40
C PRO A 110 -12.20 4.56 8.85
N VAL A 111 -11.16 3.77 8.59
CA VAL A 111 -11.28 2.39 8.08
C VAL A 111 -11.98 1.49 9.11
N THR A 112 -11.77 1.76 10.40
CA THR A 112 -12.41 1.06 11.52
C THR A 112 -13.93 0.95 11.39
N LYS A 113 -14.60 1.95 10.80
CA LYS A 113 -16.05 1.89 10.55
C LYS A 113 -16.47 0.75 9.62
N LYS A 114 -15.58 0.36 8.69
CA LYS A 114 -15.82 -0.75 7.73
C LYS A 114 -15.44 -2.13 8.31
N LEU A 115 -14.78 -2.15 9.46
CA LEU A 115 -14.26 -3.36 10.11
C LEU A 115 -15.05 -3.79 11.35
N LYS A 116 -16.26 -3.27 11.55
CA LYS A 116 -17.08 -3.55 12.73
C LYS A 116 -17.30 -5.03 13.01
N THR A 117 -17.37 -5.87 11.99
CA THR A 117 -17.53 -7.32 12.13
C THR A 117 -16.30 -8.02 12.70
N LEU A 118 -15.12 -7.42 12.56
CA LEU A 118 -13.85 -7.94 13.11
C LEU A 118 -13.60 -7.46 14.54
N SER A 119 -14.18 -6.32 14.94
CA SER A 119 -13.90 -5.67 16.23
C SER A 119 -14.42 -6.42 17.45
N ALA A 120 -15.25 -7.44 17.27
CA ALA A 120 -15.79 -8.23 18.39
C ALA A 120 -14.70 -9.01 19.14
N ASN A 121 -13.65 -9.48 18.43
CA ASN A 121 -12.60 -10.33 19.00
C ASN A 121 -11.18 -9.80 18.72
N THR A 122 -11.05 -8.66 18.04
CA THR A 122 -9.77 -8.12 17.59
C THR A 122 -9.66 -6.65 17.99
N ASN A 123 -8.55 -6.26 18.61
CA ASN A 123 -8.28 -4.86 18.92
C ASN A 123 -7.90 -4.11 17.67
N ILE A 124 -8.63 -3.05 17.31
CA ILE A 124 -8.37 -2.24 16.12
C ILE A 124 -7.81 -0.88 16.51
N ILE A 125 -6.59 -0.58 16.10
CA ILE A 125 -5.87 0.67 16.33
C ILE A 125 -5.74 1.41 15.00
N GLU A 126 -6.30 2.59 14.90
CA GLU A 126 -6.17 3.46 13.71
C GLU A 126 -5.56 4.80 14.13
N GLN A 127 -4.30 5.02 13.81
CA GLN A 127 -3.53 6.18 14.23
C GLN A 127 -2.58 6.68 13.14
N PRO A 128 -2.19 7.97 13.17
CA PRO A 128 -1.16 8.47 12.27
C PRO A 128 0.21 7.87 12.62
N ARG A 129 1.09 7.77 11.63
CA ARG A 129 2.44 7.22 11.76
C ARG A 129 2.47 5.76 12.24
N ALA A 130 1.49 4.99 11.81
CA ALA A 130 1.44 3.58 12.15
C ALA A 130 2.50 2.74 11.41
N GLU A 131 3.26 3.34 10.49
CA GLU A 131 4.45 2.72 9.89
C GLU A 131 5.54 2.34 10.89
N GLU A 132 5.47 2.83 12.13
CA GLU A 132 6.34 2.40 13.24
C GLU A 132 6.02 0.96 13.69
N PHE A 133 4.84 0.45 13.39
CA PHE A 133 4.47 -0.93 13.66
C PHE A 133 4.94 -1.84 12.52
N LEU A 134 5.63 -2.91 12.89
CA LEU A 134 6.25 -3.84 11.93
C LEU A 134 5.30 -4.35 10.83
N PRO A 135 4.05 -4.81 11.11
CA PRO A 135 3.17 -5.26 10.04
C PRO A 135 2.77 -4.15 9.06
N VAL A 136 2.67 -2.89 9.53
CA VAL A 136 2.37 -1.74 8.68
C VAL A 136 3.58 -1.39 7.81
N ALA A 137 4.80 -1.43 8.38
CA ALA A 137 6.04 -1.26 7.62
C ALA A 137 6.18 -2.31 6.52
N CYS A 138 5.93 -3.59 6.82
CA CYS A 138 5.93 -4.67 5.83
C CYS A 138 4.91 -4.43 4.71
N ALA A 139 3.68 -4.03 5.07
CA ALA A 139 2.64 -3.72 4.10
C ALA A 139 3.03 -2.54 3.19
N SER A 140 3.72 -1.53 3.74
CA SER A 140 4.23 -0.39 2.99
C SER A 140 5.32 -0.79 2.00
N VAL A 141 6.24 -1.67 2.40
CA VAL A 141 7.29 -2.23 1.52
C VAL A 141 6.67 -2.99 0.35
N ILE A 142 5.72 -3.89 0.62
CA ILE A 142 5.04 -4.67 -0.43
C ILE A 142 4.27 -3.73 -1.38
N ALA A 143 3.48 -2.79 -0.85
CA ALA A 143 2.72 -1.86 -1.67
C ALA A 143 3.62 -0.98 -2.55
N ARG A 144 4.75 -0.49 -1.99
CA ARG A 144 5.71 0.32 -2.76
C ARG A 144 6.39 -0.49 -3.86
N ALA A 145 6.82 -1.71 -3.58
CA ALA A 145 7.42 -2.58 -4.59
C ALA A 145 6.45 -2.85 -5.76
N THR A 146 5.21 -3.21 -5.46
CA THR A 146 4.17 -3.45 -6.47
C THR A 146 3.89 -2.19 -7.29
N PHE A 147 3.88 -1.00 -6.67
CA PHE A 147 3.74 0.26 -7.38
C PHE A 147 4.93 0.55 -8.31
N LEU A 148 6.17 0.30 -7.88
CA LEU A 148 7.37 0.46 -8.71
C LEU A 148 7.36 -0.49 -9.91
N GLU A 149 6.93 -1.74 -9.71
CA GLU A 149 6.75 -2.70 -10.80
C GLU A 149 5.68 -2.22 -11.79
N GLN A 150 4.57 -1.66 -11.30
CA GLN A 150 3.52 -1.07 -12.14
C GLN A 150 4.08 0.08 -12.99
N ILE A 151 4.84 1.02 -12.40
CA ILE A 151 5.47 2.13 -13.14
C ILE A 151 6.42 1.60 -14.21
N LYS A 152 7.18 0.54 -13.91
CA LYS A 152 8.07 -0.09 -14.90
C LYS A 152 7.29 -0.66 -16.09
N VAL A 153 6.18 -1.35 -15.84
CA VAL A 153 5.31 -1.88 -16.90
C VAL A 153 4.75 -0.73 -17.76
N LEU A 154 4.20 0.30 -17.11
CA LEU A 154 3.67 1.47 -17.80
C LEU A 154 4.73 2.20 -18.64
N SER A 155 5.95 2.35 -18.12
CA SER A 155 7.07 2.95 -18.85
C SER A 155 7.43 2.16 -20.12
N GLN A 156 7.39 0.83 -20.03
CA GLN A 156 7.62 -0.05 -21.19
C GLN A 156 6.49 0.08 -22.23
N ASP A 157 5.24 0.15 -21.79
CA ASP A 157 4.08 0.24 -22.67
C ASP A 157 4.06 1.54 -23.49
N VAL A 158 4.52 2.65 -22.88
CA VAL A 158 4.55 3.96 -23.55
C VAL A 158 5.92 4.32 -24.13
N ALA A 159 6.94 3.47 -23.94
CA ALA A 159 8.34 3.68 -24.34
C ALA A 159 8.93 5.01 -23.81
N ILE A 160 8.51 5.45 -22.62
CA ILE A 160 8.98 6.66 -21.94
C ILE A 160 9.24 6.31 -20.47
N ASP A 161 10.35 6.79 -19.92
CA ASP A 161 10.62 6.68 -18.50
C ASP A 161 9.62 7.55 -17.71
N ILE A 162 8.69 6.89 -17.00
CA ILE A 162 7.67 7.56 -16.19
C ILE A 162 8.31 7.94 -14.84
N PRO A 163 8.42 9.25 -14.53
CA PRO A 163 8.99 9.69 -13.26
C PRO A 163 8.01 9.50 -12.11
N LEU A 164 8.57 9.19 -10.94
CA LEU A 164 7.82 9.12 -9.67
C LEU A 164 7.53 10.51 -9.11
N GLY A 165 6.50 10.59 -8.27
CA GLY A 165 6.12 11.82 -7.58
C GLY A 165 5.26 12.76 -8.41
N SER A 166 5.29 14.06 -8.06
CA SER A 166 4.46 15.12 -8.69
C SER A 166 5.25 16.39 -9.02
N GLY A 167 6.59 16.30 -9.04
CA GLY A 167 7.48 17.44 -9.24
C GLY A 167 7.79 17.78 -10.71
N ARG A 168 8.83 18.60 -10.91
CA ARG A 168 9.29 19.05 -12.25
C ARG A 168 9.54 17.93 -13.26
N PRO A 169 10.10 16.75 -12.89
CA PRO A 169 10.31 15.67 -13.85
C PRO A 169 9.00 15.18 -14.50
N VAL A 170 7.88 15.25 -13.75
CA VAL A 170 6.55 14.86 -14.25
C VAL A 170 6.09 15.79 -15.37
N ALA A 171 6.26 17.11 -15.21
CA ALA A 171 5.90 18.07 -16.24
C ALA A 171 6.69 17.85 -17.55
N ALA A 172 8.01 17.61 -17.44
CA ALA A 172 8.85 17.31 -18.59
C ALA A 172 8.45 16.00 -19.31
N ALA A 173 8.14 14.94 -18.54
CA ALA A 173 7.67 13.69 -19.11
C ALA A 173 6.33 13.84 -19.84
N LEU A 174 5.42 14.67 -19.31
CA LEU A 174 4.13 14.96 -19.94
C LEU A 174 4.28 15.71 -21.26
N GLU A 175 5.22 16.66 -21.34
CA GLU A 175 5.55 17.36 -22.59
C GLU A 175 6.09 16.39 -23.65
N ASN A 176 7.02 15.51 -23.28
CA ASN A 176 7.56 14.48 -24.16
C ASN A 176 6.48 13.49 -24.66
N TYR A 177 5.51 13.15 -23.82
CA TYR A 177 4.41 12.27 -24.21
C TYR A 177 3.43 12.90 -25.20
N ARG A 178 3.30 14.23 -25.20
CA ARG A 178 2.42 14.99 -26.09
C ARG A 178 3.04 15.34 -27.44
N ALA A 179 4.36 15.26 -27.56
CA ALA A 179 5.11 15.52 -28.78
C ALA A 179 5.10 14.33 -29.74
#